data_335fc8a101fb4d62dfe4c54d8e3a9439
#
_entry.id   335fc8a101fb4d62dfe4c54d8e3a9439
#
_cell.length_a   1.000
_cell.length_b   1.000
_cell.length_c   1.000
_cell.angle_alpha   90.00
_cell.angle_beta   90.00
_cell.angle_gamma   90.00
#
_symmetry.space_group_name_H-M   'P 1'
#
loop_
_entity.id
_entity.type
_entity.pdbx_description
1 polymer ?
#
loop_
_entity_poly.entity_id
_entity_poly.type
_entity_poly.pdbx_seq_one_letter_code
_entity_poly.pdbx_strand_id
1 'polypeptide(L)'
;SAIAKNDYQARGCDISTDEIFVSDGAKSDSGNIQEIFSVDNRIAVCDPVYPVYVDSNVMAGRTGEYDAKTETWSNVIYMPCTMENNFVPELPKETPDIIYLCLPNNPTGTTITKDELQVWVDYANKNGAVIIYDAAYEAYISEDNVAHTIYECEGAKTCAIELKSFSKNAGFTGVRLGYTVVPKELKCGDVSLNAMWARRHGTKFNGAPYIQQRAGEAVYSEAGKAQLKEQVAYYMNNAKTIKQGLKDAGYTVFGGVNAPYIWLKTPGEMTSWEFFDYLLENANVVGTPGSGFGPSGEGYFRLTAFGSYENTLAALERIKKM
;
A
#
# COMPACT_ATOMS: atom_id res chain seq x y z
N SER A 1 -3.53 -12.86 19.48
CA SER A 1 -3.13 -14.26 19.17
C SER A 1 -3.60 -14.71 17.79
N ALA A 2 -4.86 -14.42 17.39
CA ALA A 2 -5.39 -14.85 16.07
C ALA A 2 -4.54 -14.34 14.90
N ILE A 3 -4.14 -13.07 14.90
CA ILE A 3 -3.25 -12.47 13.90
C ILE A 3 -1.91 -13.22 13.84
N ALA A 4 -1.21 -13.37 14.97
CA ALA A 4 0.10 -14.04 15.00
C ALA A 4 0.01 -15.45 14.39
N LYS A 5 -1.03 -16.21 14.74
CA LYS A 5 -1.24 -17.57 14.26
C LYS A 5 -1.52 -17.64 12.74
N ASN A 6 -2.43 -16.79 12.25
CA ASN A 6 -2.95 -16.93 10.90
C ASN A 6 -2.12 -16.17 9.85
N ASP A 7 -1.62 -14.97 10.18
CA ASP A 7 -0.96 -14.11 9.21
C ASP A 7 0.57 -14.33 9.19
N TYR A 8 1.16 -14.86 10.29
CA TYR A 8 2.60 -15.03 10.40
C TYR A 8 3.03 -16.48 10.62
N GLN A 9 2.62 -17.12 11.72
CA GLN A 9 3.05 -18.48 12.04
C GLN A 9 2.64 -19.51 10.99
N ALA A 10 1.45 -19.34 10.39
CA ALA A 10 1.00 -20.19 9.27
C ALA A 10 1.89 -20.07 8.02
N ARG A 11 2.72 -19.02 7.94
CA ARG A 11 3.70 -18.75 6.86
C ARG A 11 5.14 -19.04 7.29
N GLY A 12 5.34 -19.58 8.49
CA GLY A 12 6.67 -19.85 9.05
C GLY A 12 7.38 -18.61 9.61
N CYS A 13 6.68 -17.49 9.75
CA CYS A 13 7.24 -16.26 10.33
C CYS A 13 7.02 -16.23 11.84
N ASP A 14 8.11 -16.09 12.61
CA ASP A 14 8.07 -16.00 14.06
C ASP A 14 7.83 -14.56 14.51
N ILE A 15 6.55 -14.18 14.56
CA ILE A 15 6.07 -12.91 15.10
C ILE A 15 5.24 -13.20 16.36
N SER A 16 5.65 -12.64 17.47
CA SER A 16 5.00 -12.80 18.77
C SER A 16 3.87 -11.76 18.97
N THR A 17 2.96 -12.06 19.87
CA THR A 17 1.79 -11.20 20.11
C THR A 17 2.12 -9.82 20.64
N ASP A 18 3.24 -9.63 21.29
CA ASP A 18 3.73 -8.37 21.81
C ASP A 18 4.57 -7.55 20.80
N GLU A 19 4.69 -8.06 19.57
CA GLU A 19 5.17 -7.33 18.40
C GLU A 19 4.02 -6.79 17.54
N ILE A 20 2.76 -7.16 17.86
CA ILE A 20 1.56 -6.81 17.10
C ILE A 20 0.73 -5.78 17.87
N PHE A 21 0.51 -4.63 17.28
CA PHE A 21 -0.23 -3.51 17.85
C PHE A 21 -1.52 -3.26 17.06
N VAL A 22 -2.65 -3.71 17.62
CA VAL A 22 -3.97 -3.54 16.98
C VAL A 22 -4.41 -2.08 17.08
N SER A 23 -4.90 -1.54 15.97
CA SER A 23 -5.28 -0.14 15.82
C SER A 23 -6.61 0.03 15.08
N ASP A 24 -6.99 1.28 14.85
CA ASP A 24 -8.17 1.67 14.07
C ASP A 24 -7.91 1.75 12.55
N GLY A 25 -6.77 1.24 12.08
CA GLY A 25 -6.46 1.08 10.67
C GLY A 25 -5.05 1.52 10.27
N ALA A 26 -4.55 0.94 9.19
CA ALA A 26 -3.20 1.21 8.67
C ALA A 26 -2.97 2.70 8.33
N LYS A 27 -4.01 3.44 7.91
CA LYS A 27 -3.89 4.89 7.66
C LYS A 27 -3.52 5.66 8.92
N SER A 28 -4.21 5.39 10.04
CA SER A 28 -3.90 6.01 11.33
C SER A 28 -2.50 5.63 11.80
N ASP A 29 -2.13 4.37 11.64
CA ASP A 29 -0.79 3.90 12.00
C ASP A 29 0.30 4.56 11.15
N SER A 30 0.09 4.68 9.82
CA SER A 30 1.01 5.36 8.92
C SER A 30 1.23 6.84 9.30
N GLY A 31 0.17 7.54 9.72
CA GLY A 31 0.28 8.92 10.23
C GLY A 31 0.96 8.99 11.60
N ASN A 32 0.61 8.06 12.49
CA ASN A 32 1.07 8.06 13.87
C ASN A 32 2.52 7.57 14.06
N ILE A 33 3.01 6.69 13.18
CA ILE A 33 4.37 6.14 13.25
C ILE A 33 5.44 7.23 13.12
N GLN A 34 5.07 8.37 12.53
CA GLN A 34 5.95 9.53 12.38
C GLN A 34 6.52 10.03 13.72
N GLU A 35 5.80 9.82 14.82
CA GLU A 35 6.17 10.34 16.12
C GLU A 35 7.34 9.59 16.79
N ILE A 36 7.73 8.42 16.28
CA ILE A 36 8.90 7.68 16.78
C ILE A 36 10.18 7.96 16.00
N PHE A 37 10.12 8.79 14.96
CA PHE A 37 11.25 9.16 14.11
C PHE A 37 11.65 10.62 14.28
N SER A 38 12.92 10.94 14.09
CA SER A 38 13.42 12.32 14.09
C SER A 38 12.88 13.10 12.90
N VAL A 39 12.71 14.42 13.09
CA VAL A 39 12.40 15.34 11.98
C VAL A 39 13.52 15.44 10.95
N ASP A 40 14.74 15.08 11.33
CA ASP A 40 15.91 15.09 10.45
C ASP A 40 16.02 13.83 9.59
N ASN A 41 15.20 12.79 9.87
CA ASN A 41 15.21 11.57 9.06
C ASN A 41 14.73 11.83 7.64
N ARG A 42 15.48 11.37 6.66
CA ARG A 42 15.15 11.43 5.25
C ARG A 42 14.30 10.24 4.84
N ILE A 43 13.24 10.50 4.07
CA ILE A 43 12.35 9.44 3.58
C ILE A 43 12.58 9.17 2.09
N ALA A 44 12.39 7.91 1.69
CA ALA A 44 12.24 7.51 0.30
C ALA A 44 10.83 6.96 0.06
N VAL A 45 10.20 7.38 -1.04
CA VAL A 45 8.87 6.94 -1.47
C VAL A 45 8.88 6.56 -2.94
N CYS A 46 8.06 5.59 -3.33
CA CYS A 46 7.77 5.37 -4.76
C CYS A 46 7.08 6.61 -5.35
N ASP A 47 7.22 6.81 -6.65
CA ASP A 47 6.49 7.83 -7.38
C ASP A 47 5.99 7.25 -8.72
N PRO A 48 4.68 7.05 -8.92
CA PRO A 48 3.57 7.45 -8.03
C PRO A 48 3.40 6.57 -6.78
N VAL A 49 2.79 7.15 -5.73
CA VAL A 49 2.59 6.48 -4.45
C VAL A 49 1.28 6.91 -3.78
N TYR A 50 0.84 6.15 -2.79
CA TYR A 50 -0.25 6.56 -1.91
C TYR A 50 0.12 7.85 -1.16
N PRO A 51 -0.62 8.98 -1.36
CA PRO A 51 -0.18 10.32 -0.92
C PRO A 51 0.07 10.45 0.57
N VAL A 52 -0.59 9.61 1.40
CA VAL A 52 -0.50 9.67 2.86
C VAL A 52 0.93 9.57 3.38
N TYR A 53 1.83 8.87 2.67
CA TYR A 53 3.22 8.75 3.12
C TYR A 53 3.96 10.09 3.00
N VAL A 54 3.76 10.81 1.91
CA VAL A 54 4.33 12.16 1.75
C VAL A 54 3.63 13.13 2.70
N ASP A 55 2.29 13.18 2.70
CA ASP A 55 1.51 14.13 3.50
C ASP A 55 1.78 14.00 5.00
N SER A 56 1.87 12.77 5.53
CA SER A 56 2.16 12.57 6.95
C SER A 56 3.58 13.03 7.33
N ASN A 57 4.54 12.91 6.42
CA ASN A 57 5.89 13.41 6.63
C ASN A 57 5.98 14.93 6.46
N VAL A 58 5.16 15.53 5.59
CA VAL A 58 4.99 17.01 5.52
C VAL A 58 4.46 17.53 6.86
N MET A 59 3.40 16.91 7.38
CA MET A 59 2.82 17.28 8.69
C MET A 59 3.82 17.10 9.85
N ALA A 60 4.73 16.13 9.73
CA ALA A 60 5.80 15.91 10.71
C ALA A 60 6.99 16.87 10.55
N GLY A 61 7.01 17.68 9.50
CA GLY A 61 8.04 18.71 9.28
C GLY A 61 9.38 18.21 8.74
N ARG A 62 9.45 16.99 8.13
CA ARG A 62 10.73 16.41 7.67
C ARG A 62 10.98 16.49 6.17
N THR A 63 10.07 17.09 5.41
CA THR A 63 10.14 17.04 3.93
C THR A 63 10.90 18.20 3.29
N GLY A 64 11.29 19.21 4.06
CA GLY A 64 11.94 20.41 3.53
C GLY A 64 10.97 21.33 2.80
N GLU A 65 11.44 22.01 1.77
CA GLU A 65 10.68 22.98 0.98
C GLU A 65 9.98 22.31 -0.22
N TYR A 66 8.80 22.81 -0.57
CA TYR A 66 8.06 22.36 -1.74
C TYR A 66 8.47 23.14 -3.00
N ASP A 67 8.84 22.44 -4.06
CA ASP A 67 9.06 23.02 -5.38
C ASP A 67 7.81 22.80 -6.26
N ALA A 68 7.09 23.88 -6.52
CA ALA A 68 5.88 23.86 -7.34
C ALA A 68 6.14 23.57 -8.84
N LYS A 69 7.38 23.62 -9.32
CA LYS A 69 7.70 23.31 -10.73
C LYS A 69 7.85 21.82 -10.95
N THR A 70 8.42 21.12 -9.98
CA THR A 70 8.64 19.68 -10.03
C THR A 70 7.58 18.92 -9.25
N GLU A 71 6.74 19.62 -8.49
CA GLU A 71 5.72 19.06 -7.56
C GLU A 71 6.33 18.13 -6.53
N THR A 72 7.57 18.43 -6.08
CA THR A 72 8.33 17.60 -5.14
C THR A 72 8.78 18.36 -3.90
N TRP A 73 9.09 17.63 -2.85
CA TRP A 73 9.67 18.15 -1.61
C TRP A 73 11.18 17.92 -1.57
N SER A 74 11.96 18.94 -1.21
CA SER A 74 13.42 18.96 -1.32
C SER A 74 14.15 17.88 -0.49
N ASN A 75 13.55 17.42 0.61
CA ASN A 75 14.14 16.40 1.49
C ASN A 75 13.49 15.01 1.36
N VAL A 76 12.72 14.79 0.29
CA VAL A 76 12.12 13.49 -0.03
C VAL A 76 12.86 12.88 -1.20
N ILE A 77 13.24 11.62 -1.08
CA ILE A 77 13.82 10.82 -2.17
C ILE A 77 12.69 10.14 -2.90
N TYR A 78 12.42 10.57 -4.13
CA TYR A 78 11.44 9.95 -5.00
C TYR A 78 12.08 8.82 -5.81
N MET A 79 11.47 7.64 -5.79
CA MET A 79 11.89 6.47 -6.55
C MET A 79 10.92 6.28 -7.71
N PRO A 80 11.27 6.72 -8.94
CA PRO A 80 10.33 6.68 -10.06
C PRO A 80 9.89 5.27 -10.39
N CYS A 81 8.58 5.07 -10.47
CA CYS A 81 7.93 3.84 -10.91
C CYS A 81 7.18 4.16 -12.20
N THR A 82 7.83 3.93 -13.33
CA THR A 82 7.39 4.32 -14.66
C THR A 82 7.13 3.11 -15.56
N MET A 83 6.66 3.34 -16.76
CA MET A 83 6.43 2.26 -17.72
C MET A 83 7.74 1.54 -18.10
N GLU A 84 8.87 2.26 -18.12
CA GLU A 84 10.18 1.74 -18.48
C GLU A 84 10.71 0.71 -17.49
N ASN A 85 10.36 0.84 -16.20
CA ASN A 85 10.72 -0.12 -15.15
C ASN A 85 9.51 -0.96 -14.68
N ASN A 86 8.45 -1.05 -15.50
CA ASN A 86 7.22 -1.78 -15.17
C ASN A 86 6.55 -1.35 -13.86
N PHE A 87 6.69 -0.09 -13.49
CA PHE A 87 6.19 0.49 -12.22
C PHE A 87 6.74 -0.20 -10.97
N VAL A 88 7.95 -0.74 -11.05
CA VAL A 88 8.68 -1.34 -9.93
C VAL A 88 9.77 -0.38 -9.47
N PRO A 89 9.86 -0.05 -8.16
CA PRO A 89 10.88 0.87 -7.68
C PRO A 89 12.29 0.25 -7.77
N GLU A 90 13.25 1.07 -8.16
CA GLU A 90 14.67 0.77 -8.06
C GLU A 90 15.24 1.26 -6.72
N LEU A 91 16.33 0.65 -6.26
CA LEU A 91 17.03 1.10 -5.05
C LEU A 91 17.44 2.57 -5.18
N PRO A 92 17.22 3.39 -4.14
CA PRO A 92 17.53 4.81 -4.21
C PRO A 92 19.04 5.05 -4.32
N LYS A 93 19.41 6.08 -5.08
CA LYS A 93 20.83 6.49 -5.26
C LYS A 93 21.39 7.15 -4.01
N GLU A 94 20.54 7.85 -3.27
CA GLU A 94 20.85 8.47 -2.00
C GLU A 94 20.36 7.57 -0.87
N THR A 95 21.06 7.55 0.25
CA THR A 95 20.67 6.71 1.39
C THR A 95 19.56 7.37 2.20
N PRO A 96 18.35 6.82 2.26
CA PRO A 96 17.29 7.27 3.15
C PRO A 96 17.45 6.66 4.54
N ASP A 97 16.82 7.29 5.54
CA ASP A 97 16.62 6.70 6.87
C ASP A 97 15.37 5.83 6.92
N ILE A 98 14.33 6.23 6.17
CA ILE A 98 13.02 5.55 6.13
C ILE A 98 12.64 5.30 4.68
N ILE A 99 12.21 4.07 4.37
CA ILE A 99 11.76 3.65 3.05
C ILE A 99 10.30 3.23 3.14
N TYR A 100 9.41 3.86 2.38
CA TYR A 100 8.02 3.44 2.25
C TYR A 100 7.87 2.52 1.05
N LEU A 101 7.39 1.30 1.30
CA LEU A 101 7.03 0.33 0.26
C LEU A 101 5.57 -0.09 0.47
N CYS A 102 4.71 0.17 -0.50
CA CYS A 102 3.34 -0.33 -0.55
C CYS A 102 3.28 -1.43 -1.62
N LEU A 103 3.18 -2.69 -1.19
CA LEU A 103 3.21 -3.83 -2.10
C LEU A 103 2.17 -4.88 -1.67
N PRO A 104 1.22 -5.18 -2.56
CA PRO A 104 0.96 -4.58 -3.89
C PRO A 104 0.66 -3.09 -3.83
N ASN A 105 1.11 -2.34 -4.87
CA ASN A 105 1.13 -0.88 -4.83
C ASN A 105 -0.25 -0.25 -5.09
N ASN A 106 -0.54 0.79 -4.36
CA ASN A 106 -1.53 1.80 -4.67
C ASN A 106 -0.77 3.07 -5.10
N PRO A 107 -0.88 3.53 -6.37
CA PRO A 107 -2.01 3.35 -7.30
C PRO A 107 -1.83 2.30 -8.41
N THR A 108 -0.61 1.84 -8.70
CA THR A 108 -0.28 1.11 -9.94
C THR A 108 -0.82 -0.32 -9.99
N GLY A 109 -1.14 -0.91 -8.83
CA GLY A 109 -1.54 -2.31 -8.73
C GLY A 109 -0.42 -3.32 -9.06
N THR A 110 0.82 -2.85 -9.14
CA THR A 110 2.01 -3.68 -9.36
C THR A 110 2.58 -4.19 -8.05
N THR A 111 3.40 -5.21 -8.11
CA THR A 111 4.14 -5.75 -6.97
C THR A 111 5.47 -6.31 -7.44
N ILE A 112 6.29 -6.77 -6.51
CA ILE A 112 7.58 -7.40 -6.76
C ILE A 112 7.59 -8.83 -6.23
N THR A 113 8.49 -9.64 -6.72
CA THR A 113 8.71 -10.99 -6.21
C THR A 113 9.33 -10.96 -4.81
N LYS A 114 9.26 -12.10 -4.11
CA LYS A 114 9.93 -12.25 -2.82
C LYS A 114 11.44 -12.05 -2.92
N ASP A 115 12.07 -12.52 -3.99
CA ASP A 115 13.51 -12.34 -4.20
C ASP A 115 13.89 -10.86 -4.40
N GLU A 116 13.07 -10.12 -5.16
CA GLU A 116 13.23 -8.67 -5.30
C GLU A 116 12.99 -7.94 -3.96
N LEU A 117 12.02 -8.37 -3.17
CA LEU A 117 11.79 -7.81 -1.83
C LEU A 117 12.96 -8.08 -0.88
N GLN A 118 13.63 -9.26 -1.00
CA GLN A 118 14.84 -9.57 -0.24
C GLN A 118 15.96 -8.55 -0.51
N VAL A 119 16.11 -8.07 -1.74
CA VAL A 119 17.09 -7.04 -2.09
C VAL A 119 16.84 -5.74 -1.31
N TRP A 120 15.58 -5.37 -1.07
CA TRP A 120 15.22 -4.21 -0.24
C TRP A 120 15.56 -4.41 1.23
N VAL A 121 15.30 -5.60 1.75
CA VAL A 121 15.65 -5.95 3.14
C VAL A 121 17.16 -5.93 3.35
N ASP A 122 17.92 -6.49 2.41
CA ASP A 122 19.40 -6.47 2.46
C ASP A 122 19.93 -5.03 2.36
N TYR A 123 19.35 -4.22 1.46
CA TYR A 123 19.70 -2.81 1.33
C TYR A 123 19.46 -2.04 2.63
N ALA A 124 18.28 -2.20 3.24
CA ALA A 124 17.91 -1.51 4.48
C ALA A 124 18.84 -1.89 5.64
N ASN A 125 19.11 -3.18 5.82
CA ASN A 125 20.04 -3.66 6.85
C ASN A 125 21.46 -3.13 6.65
N LYS A 126 21.94 -3.14 5.40
CA LYS A 126 23.28 -2.64 5.04
C LYS A 126 23.45 -1.14 5.34
N ASN A 127 22.39 -0.36 5.14
CA ASN A 127 22.45 1.09 5.25
C ASN A 127 21.86 1.64 6.55
N GLY A 128 21.35 0.78 7.43
CA GLY A 128 20.71 1.19 8.69
C GLY A 128 19.37 1.91 8.48
N ALA A 129 18.70 1.69 7.36
CA ALA A 129 17.39 2.26 7.06
C ALA A 129 16.26 1.40 7.64
N VAL A 130 15.10 2.02 7.90
CA VAL A 130 13.88 1.34 8.32
C VAL A 130 12.89 1.31 7.16
N ILE A 131 12.41 0.11 6.80
CA ILE A 131 11.32 -0.05 5.83
C ILE A 131 9.98 0.04 6.57
N ILE A 132 9.10 0.92 6.13
CA ILE A 132 7.67 0.91 6.46
C ILE A 132 6.96 0.22 5.30
N TYR A 133 6.60 -1.04 5.53
CA TYR A 133 6.00 -1.93 4.54
C TYR A 133 4.48 -1.93 4.70
N ASP A 134 3.75 -1.30 3.76
CA ASP A 134 2.30 -1.30 3.74
C ASP A 134 1.77 -2.48 2.93
N ALA A 135 1.25 -3.47 3.63
CA ALA A 135 0.69 -4.70 3.08
C ALA A 135 -0.85 -4.69 3.07
N ALA A 136 -1.48 -3.52 2.93
CA ALA A 136 -2.95 -3.41 2.97
C ALA A 136 -3.67 -4.20 1.87
N TYR A 137 -2.97 -4.58 0.81
CA TYR A 137 -3.53 -5.33 -0.33
C TYR A 137 -3.02 -6.77 -0.42
N GLU A 138 -2.34 -7.29 0.58
CA GLU A 138 -1.72 -8.62 0.56
C GLU A 138 -2.73 -9.76 0.28
N ALA A 139 -3.98 -9.62 0.73
CA ALA A 139 -5.02 -10.64 0.52
C ALA A 139 -5.40 -10.81 -0.96
N TYR A 140 -5.01 -9.88 -1.83
CA TYR A 140 -5.25 -9.96 -3.28
C TYR A 140 -4.11 -10.60 -4.06
N ILE A 141 -3.00 -10.93 -3.41
CA ILE A 141 -1.87 -11.61 -4.03
C ILE A 141 -2.30 -12.99 -4.50
N SER A 142 -2.03 -13.29 -5.77
CA SER A 142 -2.42 -14.54 -6.43
C SER A 142 -1.22 -15.32 -6.99
N GLU A 143 -0.04 -14.73 -7.00
CA GLU A 143 1.19 -15.34 -7.53
C GLU A 143 2.04 -15.90 -6.38
N ASP A 144 2.48 -17.16 -6.50
CA ASP A 144 3.18 -17.89 -5.44
C ASP A 144 4.58 -17.33 -5.10
N ASN A 145 5.17 -16.57 -6.03
CA ASN A 145 6.48 -15.95 -5.85
C ASN A 145 6.45 -14.56 -5.21
N VAL A 146 5.27 -14.09 -4.81
CA VAL A 146 5.06 -12.80 -4.14
C VAL A 146 4.87 -13.02 -2.64
N ALA A 147 5.63 -12.30 -1.83
CA ALA A 147 5.52 -12.40 -0.38
C ALA A 147 4.23 -11.75 0.15
N HIS A 148 3.57 -12.40 1.09
CA HIS A 148 2.37 -11.86 1.77
C HIS A 148 2.71 -11.02 3.01
N THR A 149 3.93 -11.16 3.50
CA THR A 149 4.50 -10.35 4.57
C THR A 149 5.97 -10.15 4.32
N ILE A 150 6.51 -8.99 4.66
CA ILE A 150 7.94 -8.73 4.53
C ILE A 150 8.77 -9.69 5.40
N TYR A 151 8.19 -10.24 6.46
CA TYR A 151 8.88 -11.17 7.36
C TYR A 151 9.10 -12.57 6.77
N GLU A 152 8.64 -12.85 5.57
CA GLU A 152 9.09 -13.99 4.77
C GLU A 152 10.50 -13.81 4.20
N CYS A 153 11.04 -12.58 4.22
CA CYS A 153 12.42 -12.26 3.84
C CYS A 153 13.36 -12.37 5.03
N GLU A 154 14.55 -12.94 4.81
CA GLU A 154 15.56 -13.08 5.84
C GLU A 154 16.08 -11.71 6.31
N GLY A 155 16.20 -11.49 7.63
CA GLY A 155 16.65 -10.22 8.19
C GLY A 155 15.61 -9.10 8.23
N ALA A 156 14.37 -9.33 7.80
CA ALA A 156 13.34 -8.28 7.80
C ALA A 156 12.98 -7.79 9.21
N LYS A 157 13.07 -8.66 10.22
CA LYS A 157 12.79 -8.29 11.63
C LYS A 157 13.74 -7.23 12.19
N THR A 158 14.90 -7.04 11.59
CA THR A 158 15.89 -6.06 12.04
C THR A 158 15.80 -4.72 11.31
N CYS A 159 14.96 -4.61 10.26
CA CYS A 159 14.86 -3.39 9.47
C CYS A 159 13.44 -2.99 9.03
N ALA A 160 12.39 -3.77 9.34
CA ALA A 160 11.07 -3.49 8.82
C ALA A 160 9.98 -3.37 9.89
N ILE A 161 9.07 -2.40 9.67
CA ILE A 161 7.77 -2.25 10.33
C ILE A 161 6.71 -2.57 9.28
N GLU A 162 5.73 -3.43 9.60
CA GLU A 162 4.66 -3.79 8.67
C GLU A 162 3.33 -3.20 9.11
N LEU A 163 2.60 -2.60 8.16
CA LEU A 163 1.24 -2.09 8.33
C LEU A 163 0.24 -3.02 7.65
N LYS A 164 -0.79 -3.43 8.37
CA LYS A 164 -1.87 -4.31 7.89
C LYS A 164 -3.25 -3.69 8.10
N SER A 165 -4.17 -4.00 7.21
CA SER A 165 -5.51 -3.40 7.23
C SER A 165 -6.60 -4.43 6.95
N PHE A 166 -7.67 -4.42 7.75
CA PHE A 166 -8.90 -5.15 7.46
C PHE A 166 -9.85 -4.36 6.54
N SER A 167 -9.51 -3.11 6.19
CA SER A 167 -10.38 -2.24 5.37
C SER A 167 -10.66 -2.82 3.99
N LYS A 168 -9.69 -3.50 3.38
CA LYS A 168 -9.78 -3.97 2.00
C LYS A 168 -10.17 -5.43 1.90
N ASN A 169 -9.51 -6.30 2.65
CA ASN A 169 -9.79 -7.73 2.61
C ASN A 169 -11.13 -8.10 3.27
N ALA A 170 -11.47 -7.48 4.40
CA ALA A 170 -12.70 -7.78 5.17
C ALA A 170 -13.83 -6.76 4.97
N GLY A 171 -13.65 -5.74 4.12
CA GLY A 171 -14.65 -4.68 3.95
C GLY A 171 -14.80 -3.76 5.16
N PHE A 172 -13.82 -3.72 6.07
CA PHE A 172 -13.88 -2.98 7.34
C PHE A 172 -13.52 -1.50 7.21
N THR A 173 -13.69 -0.91 6.03
CA THR A 173 -13.39 0.52 5.81
C THR A 173 -14.12 1.42 6.81
N GLY A 174 -15.40 1.15 7.09
CA GLY A 174 -16.21 1.88 8.08
C GLY A 174 -16.14 1.31 9.49
N VAL A 175 -15.65 0.08 9.68
CA VAL A 175 -15.50 -0.57 10.99
C VAL A 175 -14.27 -0.07 11.72
N ARG A 176 -13.21 0.28 10.98
CA ARG A 176 -11.93 0.79 11.47
C ARG A 176 -11.13 -0.23 12.28
N LEU A 177 -10.40 -1.10 11.57
CA LEU A 177 -9.49 -2.06 12.18
C LEU A 177 -8.26 -2.29 11.30
N GLY A 178 -7.10 -2.32 11.92
CA GLY A 178 -5.82 -2.65 11.36
C GLY A 178 -4.83 -3.01 12.45
N TYR A 179 -3.59 -3.20 12.08
CA TYR A 179 -2.52 -3.42 13.04
C TYR A 179 -1.16 -3.10 12.44
N THR A 180 -0.23 -2.78 13.31
CA THR A 180 1.19 -2.58 12.99
C THR A 180 2.01 -3.69 13.64
N VAL A 181 2.97 -4.22 12.92
CA VAL A 181 3.99 -5.14 13.48
C VAL A 181 5.30 -4.39 13.60
N VAL A 182 5.82 -4.34 14.81
CA VAL A 182 7.14 -3.78 15.12
C VAL A 182 7.95 -4.84 15.85
N PRO A 183 8.88 -5.52 15.20
CA PRO A 183 9.68 -6.57 15.82
C PRO A 183 10.54 -6.06 16.96
N LYS A 184 10.75 -6.90 17.97
CA LYS A 184 11.64 -6.59 19.12
C LYS A 184 13.10 -6.47 18.70
N GLU A 185 13.47 -7.13 17.62
CA GLU A 185 14.80 -7.10 17.02
C GLU A 185 15.10 -5.78 16.32
N LEU A 186 14.06 -5.00 15.96
CA LEU A 186 14.20 -3.72 15.27
C LEU A 186 14.70 -2.63 16.23
N LYS A 187 15.92 -2.18 16.00
CA LYS A 187 16.61 -1.19 16.83
C LYS A 187 17.29 -0.13 15.96
N CYS A 188 17.41 1.06 16.51
CA CYS A 188 18.27 2.12 16.00
C CYS A 188 19.36 2.39 17.07
N GLY A 189 20.57 1.88 16.85
CA GLY A 189 21.57 1.76 17.91
C GLY A 189 21.05 0.90 19.07
N ASP A 190 21.07 1.45 20.28
CA ASP A 190 20.55 0.76 21.48
C ASP A 190 19.04 0.98 21.71
N VAL A 191 18.38 1.78 20.87
CA VAL A 191 16.97 2.15 21.06
C VAL A 191 16.06 1.14 20.34
N SER A 192 15.16 0.50 21.09
CA SER A 192 14.15 -0.40 20.55
C SER A 192 12.97 0.37 19.96
N LEU A 193 12.72 0.21 18.65
CA LEU A 193 11.56 0.82 18.00
C LEU A 193 10.25 0.20 18.49
N ASN A 194 10.25 -1.09 18.83
CA ASN A 194 9.09 -1.76 19.45
C ASN A 194 8.72 -1.08 20.78
N ALA A 195 9.70 -0.83 21.66
CA ALA A 195 9.43 -0.16 22.93
C ALA A 195 8.96 1.29 22.75
N MET A 196 9.50 2.00 21.76
CA MET A 196 9.04 3.37 21.42
C MET A 196 7.60 3.37 20.91
N TRP A 197 7.26 2.46 19.98
CA TRP A 197 5.90 2.34 19.46
C TRP A 197 4.91 1.90 20.53
N ALA A 198 5.28 0.93 21.38
CA ALA A 198 4.47 0.51 22.52
C ALA A 198 4.18 1.69 23.46
N ARG A 199 5.19 2.51 23.78
CA ARG A 199 5.05 3.69 24.61
C ARG A 199 4.13 4.72 23.97
N ARG A 200 4.34 5.04 22.69
CA ARG A 200 3.49 5.96 21.92
C ARG A 200 2.04 5.48 21.88
N HIS A 201 1.85 4.21 21.52
CA HIS A 201 0.54 3.57 21.41
C HIS A 201 -0.22 3.61 22.75
N GLY A 202 0.44 3.19 23.83
CA GLY A 202 -0.16 3.23 25.18
C GLY A 202 -0.38 4.63 25.76
N THR A 203 0.28 5.67 25.22
CA THR A 203 0.13 7.05 25.70
C THR A 203 -0.98 7.81 24.97
N LYS A 204 -1.11 7.61 23.65
CA LYS A 204 -2.01 8.39 22.81
C LYS A 204 -3.19 7.60 22.24
N PHE A 205 -3.24 6.29 22.49
CA PHE A 205 -4.28 5.42 21.97
C PHE A 205 -4.60 4.30 22.98
N ASN A 206 -5.84 4.23 23.44
CA ASN A 206 -6.27 3.21 24.41
C ASN A 206 -6.56 1.82 23.78
N GLY A 207 -6.37 1.69 22.48
CA GLY A 207 -6.68 0.47 21.71
C GLY A 207 -7.97 0.59 20.89
N ALA A 208 -8.06 -0.25 19.86
CA ALA A 208 -9.27 -0.35 19.05
C ALA A 208 -10.46 -0.81 19.91
N PRO A 209 -11.69 -0.38 19.59
CA PRO A 209 -12.86 -0.81 20.32
C PRO A 209 -13.00 -2.34 20.37
N TYR A 210 -13.42 -2.87 21.50
CA TYR A 210 -13.50 -4.32 21.72
C TYR A 210 -14.36 -5.05 20.67
N ILE A 211 -15.49 -4.45 20.25
CA ILE A 211 -16.39 -5.03 19.25
C ILE A 211 -15.65 -5.20 17.90
N GLN A 212 -14.87 -4.19 17.46
CA GLN A 212 -14.09 -4.28 16.25
C GLN A 212 -12.98 -5.34 16.33
N GLN A 213 -12.33 -5.48 17.49
CA GLN A 213 -11.35 -6.54 17.71
C GLN A 213 -11.99 -7.94 17.62
N ARG A 214 -13.20 -8.13 18.19
CA ARG A 214 -13.95 -9.39 18.08
C ARG A 214 -14.40 -9.66 16.63
N ALA A 215 -14.80 -8.63 15.89
CA ALA A 215 -15.10 -8.75 14.47
C ALA A 215 -13.85 -9.16 13.67
N GLY A 216 -12.70 -8.57 13.96
CA GLY A 216 -11.41 -8.97 13.37
C GLY A 216 -11.00 -10.40 13.70
N GLU A 217 -11.26 -10.87 14.93
CA GLU A 217 -11.02 -12.26 15.28
C GLU A 217 -11.92 -13.23 14.49
N ALA A 218 -13.19 -12.85 14.27
CA ALA A 218 -14.13 -13.65 13.49
C ALA A 218 -13.69 -13.81 12.02
N VAL A 219 -12.94 -12.88 11.46
CA VAL A 219 -12.35 -12.98 10.11
C VAL A 219 -11.50 -14.25 9.95
N TYR A 220 -10.83 -14.68 11.01
CA TYR A 220 -9.96 -15.87 11.01
C TYR A 220 -10.70 -17.20 11.29
N SER A 221 -12.01 -17.16 11.54
CA SER A 221 -12.82 -18.39 11.59
C SER A 221 -12.93 -19.04 10.20
N GLU A 222 -13.29 -20.32 10.16
CA GLU A 222 -13.50 -21.02 8.87
C GLU A 222 -14.54 -20.30 7.99
N ALA A 223 -15.66 -19.85 8.59
CA ALA A 223 -16.68 -19.08 7.89
C ALA A 223 -16.17 -17.72 7.42
N GLY A 224 -15.40 -17.01 8.27
CA GLY A 224 -14.80 -15.73 7.92
C GLY A 224 -13.83 -15.86 6.75
N LYS A 225 -12.90 -16.80 6.80
CA LYS A 225 -11.95 -17.08 5.70
C LYS A 225 -12.67 -17.42 4.39
N ALA A 226 -13.74 -18.22 4.43
CA ALA A 226 -14.52 -18.55 3.24
C ALA A 226 -15.17 -17.30 2.63
N GLN A 227 -15.79 -16.46 3.45
CA GLN A 227 -16.40 -15.18 3.00
C GLN A 227 -15.35 -14.21 2.42
N LEU A 228 -14.19 -14.09 3.07
CA LEU A 228 -13.12 -13.26 2.55
C LEU A 228 -12.61 -13.74 1.19
N LYS A 229 -12.44 -15.05 1.02
CA LYS A 229 -12.03 -15.65 -0.24
C LYS A 229 -13.00 -15.32 -1.38
N GLU A 230 -14.31 -15.42 -1.10
CA GLU A 230 -15.36 -15.06 -2.06
C GLU A 230 -15.32 -13.57 -2.41
N GLN A 231 -15.19 -12.71 -1.41
CA GLN A 231 -15.12 -11.25 -1.61
C GLN A 231 -13.88 -10.85 -2.44
N VAL A 232 -12.71 -11.38 -2.10
CA VAL A 232 -11.47 -11.13 -2.84
C VAL A 232 -11.61 -11.63 -4.29
N ALA A 233 -12.14 -12.85 -4.48
CA ALA A 233 -12.36 -13.41 -5.82
C ALA A 233 -13.33 -12.54 -6.63
N TYR A 234 -14.39 -12.02 -6.02
CA TYR A 234 -15.34 -11.11 -6.68
C TYR A 234 -14.64 -9.83 -7.19
N TYR A 235 -13.86 -9.17 -6.35
CA TYR A 235 -13.14 -7.95 -6.76
C TYR A 235 -12.05 -8.22 -7.78
N MET A 236 -11.34 -9.35 -7.66
CA MET A 236 -10.32 -9.70 -8.65
C MET A 236 -10.93 -10.11 -10.00
N ASN A 237 -12.13 -10.69 -10.01
CA ASN A 237 -12.89 -10.89 -11.25
C ASN A 237 -13.28 -9.56 -11.91
N ASN A 238 -13.72 -8.57 -11.13
CA ASN A 238 -13.95 -7.21 -11.62
C ASN A 238 -12.66 -6.61 -12.21
N ALA A 239 -11.53 -6.73 -11.49
CA ALA A 239 -10.24 -6.21 -11.96
C ALA A 239 -9.82 -6.83 -13.30
N LYS A 240 -9.95 -8.15 -13.44
CA LYS A 240 -9.70 -8.87 -14.69
C LYS A 240 -10.63 -8.38 -15.82
N THR A 241 -11.91 -8.21 -15.53
CA THR A 241 -12.92 -7.72 -16.49
C THR A 241 -12.60 -6.29 -16.95
N ILE A 242 -12.27 -5.38 -16.02
CA ILE A 242 -11.88 -3.99 -16.33
C ILE A 242 -10.61 -4.00 -17.19
N LYS A 243 -9.58 -4.73 -16.77
CA LYS A 243 -8.30 -4.81 -17.48
C LYS A 243 -8.49 -5.30 -18.93
N GLN A 244 -9.25 -6.37 -19.11
CA GLN A 244 -9.50 -6.92 -20.45
C GLN A 244 -10.36 -5.97 -21.28
N GLY A 245 -11.45 -5.44 -20.71
CA GLY A 245 -12.34 -4.53 -21.43
C GLY A 245 -11.66 -3.25 -21.91
N LEU A 246 -10.73 -2.70 -21.11
CA LEU A 246 -9.93 -1.53 -21.49
C LEU A 246 -8.90 -1.88 -22.57
N LYS A 247 -8.25 -3.05 -22.50
CA LYS A 247 -7.36 -3.53 -23.57
C LYS A 247 -8.09 -3.70 -24.89
N ASP A 248 -9.28 -4.28 -24.86
CA ASP A 248 -10.13 -4.47 -26.04
C ASP A 248 -10.57 -3.12 -26.63
N ALA A 249 -10.67 -2.08 -25.82
CA ALA A 249 -10.95 -0.70 -26.23
C ALA A 249 -9.69 0.07 -26.68
N GLY A 250 -8.51 -0.56 -26.70
CA GLY A 250 -7.27 0.02 -27.18
C GLY A 250 -6.44 0.78 -26.14
N TYR A 251 -6.81 0.73 -24.85
CA TYR A 251 -6.06 1.40 -23.80
C TYR A 251 -4.85 0.56 -23.33
N THR A 252 -3.78 1.25 -22.96
CA THR A 252 -2.63 0.66 -22.27
C THR A 252 -2.88 0.61 -20.78
N VAL A 253 -2.86 -0.58 -20.20
CA VAL A 253 -3.22 -0.79 -18.79
C VAL A 253 -2.25 -1.73 -18.07
N PHE A 254 -2.02 -1.45 -16.78
CA PHE A 254 -1.15 -2.16 -15.86
C PHE A 254 -1.96 -2.55 -14.60
N GLY A 255 -1.34 -3.34 -13.70
CA GLY A 255 -1.99 -3.79 -12.48
C GLY A 255 -3.10 -4.82 -12.70
N GLY A 256 -4.01 -4.94 -11.74
CA GLY A 256 -5.19 -5.82 -11.81
C GLY A 256 -4.87 -7.33 -11.78
N VAL A 257 -3.72 -7.73 -11.17
CA VAL A 257 -3.30 -9.13 -10.99
C VAL A 257 -3.20 -9.47 -9.50
N ASN A 258 -2.41 -8.73 -8.75
CA ASN A 258 -2.22 -8.91 -7.30
C ASN A 258 -2.86 -7.78 -6.48
N ALA A 259 -3.62 -6.90 -7.11
CA ALA A 259 -4.33 -5.81 -6.46
C ALA A 259 -5.58 -5.42 -7.26
N PRO A 260 -6.61 -4.87 -6.60
CA PRO A 260 -7.86 -4.44 -7.24
C PRO A 260 -7.73 -3.06 -7.90
N TYR A 261 -6.53 -2.66 -8.33
CA TYR A 261 -6.24 -1.41 -9.02
C TYR A 261 -5.80 -1.66 -10.44
N ILE A 262 -6.35 -0.86 -11.34
CA ILE A 262 -5.95 -0.80 -12.75
C ILE A 262 -5.36 0.59 -12.98
N TRP A 263 -4.13 0.61 -13.45
CA TRP A 263 -3.38 1.79 -13.82
C TRP A 263 -3.43 1.94 -15.33
N LEU A 264 -4.08 3.00 -15.80
CA LEU A 264 -4.35 3.24 -17.21
C LEU A 264 -3.52 4.42 -17.68
N LYS A 265 -2.86 4.29 -18.84
CA LYS A 265 -2.24 5.42 -19.53
C LYS A 265 -3.32 6.23 -20.23
N THR A 266 -3.35 7.55 -20.02
CA THR A 266 -4.32 8.43 -20.69
C THR A 266 -4.13 8.40 -22.21
N PRO A 267 -5.20 8.49 -22.99
CA PRO A 267 -5.11 8.43 -24.46
C PRO A 267 -4.48 9.71 -25.01
N GLY A 268 -3.71 9.55 -26.08
CA GLY A 268 -3.04 10.68 -26.72
C GLY A 268 -2.07 11.38 -25.77
N GLU A 269 -2.18 12.70 -25.67
CA GLU A 269 -1.39 13.57 -24.80
C GLU A 269 -2.25 14.21 -23.69
N MET A 270 -3.42 13.61 -23.38
CA MET A 270 -4.29 14.12 -22.33
C MET A 270 -3.58 14.06 -20.97
N THR A 271 -3.68 15.15 -20.22
CA THR A 271 -3.33 15.17 -18.81
C THR A 271 -4.26 14.28 -18.00
N SER A 272 -3.85 13.93 -16.78
CA SER A 272 -4.67 13.11 -15.87
C SER A 272 -6.03 13.76 -15.58
N TRP A 273 -6.08 15.09 -15.45
CA TRP A 273 -7.33 15.84 -15.21
C TRP A 273 -8.19 16.00 -16.46
N GLU A 274 -7.61 16.26 -17.63
CA GLU A 274 -8.36 16.28 -18.88
C GLU A 274 -9.03 14.93 -19.16
N PHE A 275 -8.34 13.83 -18.83
CA PHE A 275 -8.94 12.50 -18.95
C PHE A 275 -10.04 12.23 -17.92
N PHE A 276 -9.92 12.80 -16.71
CA PHE A 276 -10.99 12.75 -15.70
C PHE A 276 -12.27 13.39 -16.24
N ASP A 277 -12.19 14.62 -16.76
CA ASP A 277 -13.33 15.34 -17.32
C ASP A 277 -13.91 14.58 -18.54
N TYR A 278 -13.03 14.09 -19.41
CA TYR A 278 -13.42 13.32 -20.59
C TYR A 278 -14.20 12.05 -20.23
N LEU A 279 -13.74 11.27 -19.24
CA LEU A 279 -14.44 10.08 -18.76
C LEU A 279 -15.77 10.41 -18.09
N LEU A 280 -15.81 11.48 -17.32
CA LEU A 280 -17.02 11.89 -16.62
C LEU A 280 -18.11 12.31 -17.62
N GLU A 281 -17.76 13.17 -18.58
CA GLU A 281 -18.69 13.74 -19.55
C GLU A 281 -19.18 12.70 -20.58
N ASN A 282 -18.31 11.82 -21.06
CA ASN A 282 -18.65 10.90 -22.15
C ASN A 282 -19.09 9.51 -21.70
N ALA A 283 -18.60 9.05 -20.52
CA ALA A 283 -18.92 7.71 -20.02
C ALA A 283 -19.63 7.70 -18.66
N ASN A 284 -19.81 8.84 -17.98
CA ASN A 284 -20.31 8.91 -16.60
C ASN A 284 -19.51 7.96 -15.66
N VAL A 285 -18.19 7.96 -15.82
CA VAL A 285 -17.27 7.15 -15.02
C VAL A 285 -16.35 8.08 -14.24
N VAL A 286 -16.20 7.81 -12.95
CA VAL A 286 -15.30 8.53 -12.05
C VAL A 286 -14.18 7.60 -11.61
N GLY A 287 -12.95 8.08 -11.72
CA GLY A 287 -11.75 7.42 -11.20
C GLY A 287 -10.83 8.44 -10.55
N THR A 288 -9.55 8.15 -10.45
CA THR A 288 -8.59 9.05 -9.78
C THR A 288 -7.51 9.46 -10.77
N PRO A 289 -7.32 10.79 -11.01
CA PRO A 289 -6.20 11.30 -11.80
C PRO A 289 -4.87 10.83 -11.24
N GLY A 290 -3.96 10.41 -12.12
CA GLY A 290 -2.67 9.86 -11.70
C GLY A 290 -1.76 10.90 -11.07
N SER A 291 -1.83 12.16 -11.49
CA SER A 291 -1.12 13.29 -10.88
C SER A 291 -1.39 13.46 -9.38
N GLY A 292 -2.55 13.00 -8.88
CA GLY A 292 -2.86 12.97 -7.44
C GLY A 292 -2.02 11.98 -6.62
N PHE A 293 -1.14 11.19 -7.27
CA PHE A 293 -0.26 10.23 -6.60
C PHE A 293 1.23 10.59 -6.70
N GLY A 294 1.54 11.73 -7.29
CA GLY A 294 2.90 12.22 -7.49
C GLY A 294 3.20 12.57 -8.96
N PRO A 295 4.31 13.26 -9.22
CA PRO A 295 4.66 13.77 -10.55
C PRO A 295 4.71 12.69 -11.64
N SER A 296 5.26 11.50 -11.34
CA SER A 296 5.31 10.37 -12.28
C SER A 296 3.94 9.73 -12.55
N GLY A 297 2.90 10.18 -11.84
CA GLY A 297 1.52 9.78 -12.09
C GLY A 297 0.84 10.60 -13.19
N GLU A 298 1.43 11.73 -13.64
CA GLU A 298 0.86 12.52 -14.71
C GLU A 298 0.81 11.73 -16.04
N GLY A 299 -0.28 11.88 -16.80
CA GLY A 299 -0.55 11.07 -17.98
C GLY A 299 -1.06 9.65 -17.69
N TYR A 300 -1.44 9.39 -16.44
CA TYR A 300 -2.06 8.12 -16.00
C TYR A 300 -3.34 8.35 -15.21
N PHE A 301 -4.10 7.26 -15.04
CA PHE A 301 -5.38 7.29 -14.35
C PHE A 301 -5.62 5.98 -13.60
N ARG A 302 -6.09 6.04 -12.34
CA ARG A 302 -6.41 4.86 -11.56
C ARG A 302 -7.89 4.53 -11.59
N LEU A 303 -8.23 3.31 -11.99
CA LEU A 303 -9.53 2.69 -11.77
C LEU A 303 -9.46 1.64 -10.65
N THR A 304 -10.58 1.40 -9.99
CA THR A 304 -10.69 0.41 -8.91
C THR A 304 -11.74 -0.65 -9.23
N ALA A 305 -11.54 -1.85 -8.70
CA ALA A 305 -12.43 -2.98 -8.90
C ALA A 305 -13.44 -3.18 -7.76
N PHE A 306 -13.58 -2.21 -6.84
CA PHE A 306 -14.43 -2.32 -5.65
C PHE A 306 -15.93 -2.06 -5.90
N GLY A 307 -16.33 -1.80 -7.13
CA GLY A 307 -17.74 -1.62 -7.52
C GLY A 307 -18.50 -2.93 -7.66
N SER A 308 -19.80 -2.84 -8.01
CA SER A 308 -20.56 -4.02 -8.40
C SER A 308 -20.15 -4.49 -9.81
N TYR A 309 -20.33 -5.78 -10.08
CA TYR A 309 -20.02 -6.36 -11.40
C TYR A 309 -20.86 -5.74 -12.50
N GLU A 310 -22.15 -5.51 -12.24
CA GLU A 310 -23.10 -4.88 -13.17
C GLU A 310 -22.66 -3.46 -13.54
N ASN A 311 -22.27 -2.65 -12.54
CA ASN A 311 -21.77 -1.30 -12.78
C ASN A 311 -20.43 -1.32 -13.53
N THR A 312 -19.59 -2.32 -13.27
CA THR A 312 -18.33 -2.51 -14.00
C THR A 312 -18.58 -2.77 -15.47
N LEU A 313 -19.50 -3.68 -15.81
CA LEU A 313 -19.88 -3.95 -17.20
C LEU A 313 -20.49 -2.70 -17.86
N ALA A 314 -21.42 -2.03 -17.18
CA ALA A 314 -22.06 -0.83 -17.70
C ALA A 314 -21.06 0.32 -17.97
N ALA A 315 -20.05 0.48 -17.12
CA ALA A 315 -18.97 1.45 -17.32
C ALA A 315 -18.13 1.09 -18.54
N LEU A 316 -17.72 -0.17 -18.68
CA LEU A 316 -16.94 -0.63 -19.84
C LEU A 316 -17.69 -0.47 -21.16
N GLU A 317 -18.99 -0.76 -21.19
CA GLU A 317 -19.82 -0.55 -22.38
C GLU A 317 -19.89 0.92 -22.83
N ARG A 318 -19.86 1.86 -21.87
CA ARG A 318 -19.81 3.29 -22.17
C ARG A 318 -18.41 3.72 -22.64
N ILE A 319 -17.35 3.23 -21.98
CA ILE A 319 -15.96 3.54 -22.35
C ILE A 319 -15.64 3.03 -23.78
N LYS A 320 -16.14 1.86 -24.16
CA LYS A 320 -15.93 1.31 -25.51
C LYS A 320 -16.59 2.13 -26.63
N LYS A 321 -17.52 3.03 -26.30
CA LYS A 321 -18.23 3.88 -27.28
C LYS A 321 -17.60 5.27 -27.41
N MET A 322 -16.63 5.59 -26.62
CA MET A 322 -15.84 6.83 -26.68
C MET A 322 -14.82 6.76 -27.81
#